data_247e9062c05d91b00fab29ddffb28a46
#
_entry.id   247e9062c05d91b00fab29ddffb28a46
#
_cell.length_a   1.000
_cell.length_b   1.000
_cell.length_c   1.000
_cell.angle_alpha   90.00
_cell.angle_beta   90.00
_cell.angle_gamma   90.00
#
_symmetry.space_group_name_H-M   'P 1'
#
loop_
_entity.id
_entity.type
_entity.pdbx_description
1 polymer ?
#
loop_
_entity_poly.entity_id
_entity_poly.type
_entity_poly.pdbx_seq_one_letter_code
_entity_poly.pdbx_strand_id
1 'polypeptide(L)'
;MFQKITRREFLRGLTLIGANFILPTLGREEPPNPYVHAFYYPWYGNPLIDGCWYHWQERGHIPPADIAANFYPLLGPYSSADASVLDQHMEWFRYARIGTLVASYWGKGSISASRLPLLMEKAASYGLKVAFLFEPYGRRRERFVSDVAYLLTTYRDHPALFRDNRGKPYIYIFAPVVPEWDIAYMSLSDWHKALAELRSNETTNASFIGGALDPKIVEEIGFDGMFTYDPIDRWNLSDQWGDWSEELHQRGLLWIPSIAPGFNNSRDVELIGGEAVVIERRGGARYLLMGDKAIASSPDLISITSFNEFHEGTQIEPVMTFLEYSTYADYFPYSPFYYLYLTRLIVRKWEEASLKIAS
;
A
#
# COMPACT_ATOMS: atom_id res chain seq x y z
N MET A 1 -25.83 28.93 2.32
CA MET A 1 -24.83 30.03 2.34
C MET A 1 -23.63 29.51 3.13
N PHE A 2 -22.68 28.88 2.46
CA PHE A 2 -21.54 28.24 3.13
C PHE A 2 -20.49 29.32 3.44
N GLN A 3 -20.19 29.48 4.71
CA GLN A 3 -19.14 30.40 5.18
C GLN A 3 -17.79 29.81 4.75
N LYS A 4 -17.02 30.56 3.97
CA LYS A 4 -15.66 30.18 3.58
C LYS A 4 -14.77 30.17 4.82
N ILE A 5 -14.38 28.98 5.27
CA ILE A 5 -13.40 28.83 6.33
C ILE A 5 -12.06 29.33 5.76
N THR A 6 -11.44 30.31 6.42
CA THR A 6 -10.14 30.82 6.01
C THR A 6 -9.03 29.87 6.45
N ARG A 7 -7.88 29.85 5.71
CA ARG A 7 -6.68 29.08 6.08
C ARG A 7 -6.27 29.27 7.55
N ARG A 8 -6.50 30.47 8.10
CA ARG A 8 -6.15 30.82 9.48
C ARG A 8 -7.11 30.19 10.49
N GLU A 9 -8.36 30.02 10.14
CA GLU A 9 -9.38 29.32 10.97
C GLU A 9 -9.19 27.82 10.92
N PHE A 10 -8.84 27.27 9.75
CA PHE A 10 -8.47 25.88 9.58
C PHE A 10 -7.22 25.52 10.41
N LEU A 11 -6.14 26.32 10.32
CA LEU A 11 -4.91 26.12 11.10
C LEU A 11 -5.13 26.35 12.62
N ARG A 12 -6.03 27.24 13.03
CA ARG A 12 -6.40 27.39 14.44
C ARG A 12 -7.20 26.21 14.97
N GLY A 13 -8.06 25.61 14.14
CA GLY A 13 -8.73 24.34 14.47
C GLY A 13 -7.72 23.21 14.70
N LEU A 14 -6.72 23.08 13.83
CA LEU A 14 -5.61 22.13 13.99
C LEU A 14 -4.79 22.37 15.28
N THR A 15 -4.55 23.63 15.64
CA THR A 15 -3.77 23.95 16.86
C THR A 15 -4.56 23.65 18.15
N LEU A 16 -5.89 23.71 18.11
CA LEU A 16 -6.75 23.35 19.25
C LEU A 16 -6.92 21.83 19.38
N ILE A 17 -6.87 21.07 18.27
CA ILE A 17 -6.91 19.60 18.25
C ILE A 17 -5.51 19.02 18.55
N GLY A 18 -4.44 19.70 18.13
CA GLY A 18 -3.05 19.25 18.31
C GLY A 18 -2.52 19.26 19.76
N ALA A 19 -3.23 19.84 20.71
CA ALA A 19 -2.73 19.96 22.08
C ALA A 19 -2.95 18.70 22.96
N ASN A 20 -3.69 17.67 22.53
CA ASN A 20 -3.99 16.50 23.35
C ASN A 20 -3.84 15.12 22.69
N PHE A 21 -3.32 15.04 21.47
CA PHE A 21 -2.98 13.75 20.88
C PHE A 21 -1.49 13.45 21.05
N ILE A 22 -1.05 13.37 22.31
CA ILE A 22 0.20 12.66 22.61
C ILE A 22 -0.05 11.21 22.21
N LEU A 23 0.64 10.74 21.14
CA LEU A 23 0.79 9.31 20.92
C LEU A 23 1.19 8.70 22.27
N PRO A 24 0.48 7.68 22.77
CA PRO A 24 0.87 7.11 24.05
C PRO A 24 2.36 6.81 23.99
N THR A 25 3.13 7.37 24.91
CA THR A 25 4.52 7.04 25.11
C THR A 25 4.56 5.57 25.55
N LEU A 26 4.43 4.67 24.59
CA LEU A 26 4.62 3.25 24.78
C LEU A 26 6.11 3.03 24.99
N GLY A 27 6.44 2.24 26.01
CA GLY A 27 7.81 1.92 26.35
C GLY A 27 8.66 1.55 25.15
N ARG A 28 9.99 1.55 25.33
CA ARG A 28 11.08 1.39 24.36
C ARG A 28 10.61 1.23 22.92
N GLU A 29 10.87 2.21 22.04
CA GLU A 29 10.46 2.16 20.64
C GLU A 29 10.96 0.86 19.99
N GLU A 30 10.04 -0.02 19.68
CA GLU A 30 10.35 -1.24 18.93
C GLU A 30 10.58 -0.85 17.47
N PRO A 31 11.68 -1.32 16.84
CA PRO A 31 11.98 -0.93 15.46
C PRO A 31 10.90 -1.43 14.50
N PRO A 32 10.70 -0.75 13.35
CA PRO A 32 9.87 -1.25 12.27
C PRO A 32 10.36 -2.63 11.79
N ASN A 33 9.42 -3.51 11.46
CA ASN A 33 9.74 -4.83 10.93
C ASN A 33 9.84 -4.76 9.40
N PRO A 34 11.02 -4.99 8.79
CA PRO A 34 11.22 -4.86 7.35
C PRO A 34 10.39 -5.85 6.53
N TYR A 35 9.89 -6.94 7.13
CA TYR A 35 9.05 -7.94 6.48
C TYR A 35 7.54 -7.66 6.62
N VAL A 36 7.17 -6.52 7.21
CA VAL A 36 5.81 -5.98 7.15
C VAL A 36 5.79 -4.89 6.10
N HIS A 37 5.07 -5.16 5.03
CA HIS A 37 4.97 -4.30 3.86
C HIS A 37 3.61 -3.60 3.82
N ALA A 38 3.53 -2.36 3.32
CA ALA A 38 2.25 -1.72 3.03
C ALA A 38 2.26 -1.09 1.65
N PHE A 39 1.21 -1.32 0.86
CA PHE A 39 1.05 -0.69 -0.44
C PHE A 39 0.87 0.81 -0.25
N TYR A 40 1.69 1.58 -0.95
CA TYR A 40 1.81 3.02 -0.83
C TYR A 40 1.64 3.69 -2.19
N TYR A 41 0.74 4.67 -2.26
CA TYR A 41 0.36 5.35 -3.50
C TYR A 41 0.89 6.80 -3.51
N PRO A 42 2.03 7.06 -4.19
CA PRO A 42 2.67 8.38 -4.24
C PRO A 42 2.12 9.23 -5.40
N TRP A 43 0.82 9.26 -5.64
CA TRP A 43 0.20 9.88 -6.80
C TRP A 43 -0.66 11.12 -6.50
N TYR A 44 -0.87 11.44 -5.22
CA TYR A 44 -1.67 12.58 -4.82
C TYR A 44 -0.96 13.90 -5.06
N GLY A 45 -1.73 14.93 -5.47
CA GLY A 45 -1.20 16.26 -5.67
C GLY A 45 -2.19 17.36 -5.29
N ASN A 46 -1.65 18.53 -4.98
CA ASN A 46 -2.44 19.72 -4.68
C ASN A 46 -1.88 20.97 -5.39
N PRO A 47 -2.73 22.03 -5.59
CA PRO A 47 -2.32 23.22 -6.33
C PRO A 47 -1.13 23.99 -5.73
N LEU A 48 -0.85 23.86 -4.44
CA LEU A 48 0.25 24.59 -3.79
C LEU A 48 1.62 24.04 -4.18
N ILE A 49 1.72 22.73 -4.36
CA ILE A 49 2.97 22.02 -4.67
C ILE A 49 3.04 21.66 -6.16
N ASP A 50 1.92 21.21 -6.72
CA ASP A 50 1.87 20.59 -8.05
C ASP A 50 1.25 21.49 -9.11
N GLY A 51 0.71 22.66 -8.73
CA GLY A 51 -0.01 23.57 -9.62
C GLY A 51 -1.45 23.14 -9.94
N CYS A 52 -1.83 21.91 -9.65
CA CYS A 52 -3.18 21.36 -9.82
C CYS A 52 -3.46 20.24 -8.85
N TRP A 53 -4.69 19.77 -8.82
CA TRP A 53 -5.07 18.57 -8.08
C TRP A 53 -4.70 17.31 -8.87
N TYR A 54 -4.21 16.27 -8.19
CA TYR A 54 -4.04 14.92 -8.73
C TYR A 54 -4.72 13.92 -7.79
N HIS A 55 -5.54 13.05 -8.35
CA HIS A 55 -6.30 11.99 -7.68
C HIS A 55 -7.37 12.44 -6.68
N TRP A 56 -7.27 13.60 -6.05
CA TRP A 56 -8.31 14.12 -5.16
C TRP A 56 -9.57 14.62 -5.89
N GLN A 57 -9.43 15.07 -7.14
CA GLN A 57 -10.51 15.65 -7.96
C GLN A 57 -11.13 14.66 -8.96
N GLU A 58 -10.77 13.37 -8.88
CA GLU A 58 -11.24 12.40 -9.85
C GLU A 58 -12.77 12.32 -9.88
N ARG A 59 -13.31 11.85 -11.01
CA ARG A 59 -14.76 11.69 -11.25
C ARG A 59 -15.60 12.95 -11.09
N GLY A 60 -15.00 14.14 -11.06
CA GLY A 60 -15.72 15.42 -10.99
C GLY A 60 -15.85 16.00 -9.59
N HIS A 61 -15.22 15.42 -8.59
CA HIS A 61 -15.13 16.00 -7.24
C HIS A 61 -14.34 17.32 -7.24
N ILE A 62 -14.65 18.22 -6.30
CA ILE A 62 -14.09 19.57 -6.22
C ILE A 62 -13.35 19.78 -4.89
N PRO A 63 -12.07 19.36 -4.82
CA PRO A 63 -11.26 19.58 -3.61
C PRO A 63 -11.10 21.08 -3.28
N PRO A 64 -10.80 21.47 -2.03
CA PRO A 64 -10.52 20.57 -0.91
C PRO A 64 -11.77 20.09 -0.14
N ALA A 65 -12.93 20.69 -0.36
CA ALA A 65 -14.14 20.39 0.42
C ALA A 65 -14.80 19.07 0.00
N ASP A 66 -14.66 18.70 -1.26
CA ASP A 66 -15.23 17.48 -1.85
C ASP A 66 -14.13 16.73 -2.60
N ILE A 67 -13.71 15.57 -2.08
CA ILE A 67 -12.65 14.73 -2.65
C ILE A 67 -13.20 13.37 -3.07
N ALA A 68 -12.54 12.75 -4.06
CA ALA A 68 -12.91 11.43 -4.62
C ALA A 68 -12.61 10.26 -3.66
N ALA A 69 -12.94 10.40 -2.37
CA ALA A 69 -12.66 9.40 -1.36
C ALA A 69 -13.72 9.41 -0.26
N ASN A 70 -14.01 8.23 0.30
CA ASN A 70 -15.00 8.10 1.38
C ASN A 70 -14.48 8.60 2.74
N PHE A 71 -13.16 8.64 2.92
CA PHE A 71 -12.49 9.12 4.12
C PHE A 71 -11.69 10.36 3.81
N TYR A 72 -11.66 11.32 4.71
CA TYR A 72 -10.89 12.54 4.54
C TYR A 72 -9.55 12.43 5.29
N PRO A 73 -8.39 12.57 4.61
CA PRO A 73 -7.10 12.43 5.25
C PRO A 73 -6.91 13.39 6.43
N LEU A 74 -6.24 12.96 7.48
CA LEU A 74 -5.92 13.84 8.62
C LEU A 74 -5.05 15.03 8.18
N LEU A 75 -4.20 14.85 7.16
CA LEU A 75 -3.35 15.89 6.58
C LEU A 75 -4.07 16.76 5.53
N GLY A 76 -5.38 16.53 5.33
CA GLY A 76 -6.11 17.13 4.21
C GLY A 76 -5.71 16.54 2.85
N PRO A 77 -6.26 17.07 1.73
CA PRO A 77 -5.88 16.61 0.39
C PRO A 77 -4.45 17.09 0.05
N TYR A 78 -3.49 16.29 0.43
CA TYR A 78 -2.06 16.59 0.36
C TYR A 78 -1.45 16.35 -1.02
N SER A 79 -0.19 16.77 -1.19
CA SER A 79 0.68 16.35 -2.27
C SER A 79 1.66 15.29 -1.78
N SER A 80 1.83 14.22 -2.54
CA SER A 80 2.88 13.22 -2.32
C SER A 80 4.30 13.74 -2.66
N ALA A 81 4.42 15.00 -3.15
CA ALA A 81 5.69 15.70 -3.30
C ALA A 81 6.02 16.63 -2.12
N ASP A 82 5.13 16.73 -1.13
CA ASP A 82 5.39 17.52 0.06
C ASP A 82 6.28 16.74 1.02
N ALA A 83 7.49 17.27 1.27
CA ALA A 83 8.45 16.64 2.16
C ALA A 83 7.91 16.50 3.60
N SER A 84 7.09 17.43 4.07
CA SER A 84 6.50 17.38 5.41
C SER A 84 5.42 16.30 5.53
N VAL A 85 4.65 16.07 4.47
CA VAL A 85 3.69 14.96 4.39
C VAL A 85 4.42 13.62 4.43
N LEU A 86 5.49 13.49 3.64
CA LEU A 86 6.29 12.26 3.64
C LEU A 86 6.95 12.02 5.00
N ASP A 87 7.50 13.05 5.66
CA ASP A 87 8.04 12.92 7.03
C ASP A 87 6.97 12.37 7.99
N GLN A 88 5.75 12.93 7.93
CA GLN A 88 4.65 12.46 8.77
C GLN A 88 4.23 11.00 8.43
N HIS A 89 4.22 10.64 7.16
CA HIS A 89 3.94 9.25 6.75
C HIS A 89 5.02 8.30 7.29
N MET A 90 6.31 8.66 7.20
CA MET A 90 7.41 7.84 7.75
C MET A 90 7.27 7.64 9.27
N GLU A 91 6.88 8.69 10.01
CA GLU A 91 6.59 8.57 11.45
C GLU A 91 5.42 7.58 11.70
N TRP A 92 4.37 7.62 10.90
CA TRP A 92 3.24 6.69 11.02
C TRP A 92 3.61 5.24 10.66
N PHE A 93 4.45 5.04 9.64
CA PHE A 93 5.02 3.73 9.33
C PHE A 93 5.80 3.16 10.51
N ARG A 94 6.67 3.96 11.11
CA ARG A 94 7.43 3.57 12.31
C ARG A 94 6.52 3.25 13.49
N TYR A 95 5.53 4.11 13.76
CA TYR A 95 4.57 3.87 14.83
C TYR A 95 3.82 2.54 14.65
N ALA A 96 3.37 2.25 13.46
CA ALA A 96 2.67 1.02 13.11
C ALA A 96 3.62 -0.21 13.03
N ARG A 97 4.94 0.00 13.13
CA ARG A 97 6.00 -1.01 12.95
C ARG A 97 6.04 -1.62 11.55
N ILE A 98 5.56 -0.89 10.54
CA ILE A 98 5.69 -1.25 9.14
C ILE A 98 7.09 -0.83 8.68
N GLY A 99 7.90 -1.77 8.17
CA GLY A 99 9.27 -1.49 7.78
C GLY A 99 9.47 -1.21 6.31
N THR A 100 8.49 -1.57 5.45
CA THR A 100 8.65 -1.43 3.99
C THR A 100 7.40 -0.83 3.35
N LEU A 101 7.60 0.25 2.57
CA LEU A 101 6.62 0.80 1.66
C LEU A 101 6.71 0.06 0.32
N VAL A 102 5.58 -0.42 -0.21
CA VAL A 102 5.51 -0.98 -1.58
C VAL A 102 4.92 0.11 -2.48
N ALA A 103 5.80 0.87 -3.12
CA ALA A 103 5.43 2.06 -3.88
C ALA A 103 4.80 1.71 -5.24
N SER A 104 3.57 2.18 -5.48
CA SER A 104 2.85 2.03 -6.75
C SER A 104 3.60 2.74 -7.87
N TYR A 105 3.88 2.01 -8.97
CA TYR A 105 4.65 2.47 -10.12
C TYR A 105 3.89 2.25 -11.43
N TRP A 106 3.58 3.35 -12.11
CA TRP A 106 2.82 3.39 -13.36
C TRP A 106 3.68 3.63 -14.60
N GLY A 107 4.94 3.18 -14.55
CA GLY A 107 5.90 3.35 -15.65
C GLY A 107 6.67 4.67 -15.59
N LYS A 108 7.80 4.69 -16.27
CA LYS A 108 8.66 5.88 -16.37
C LYS A 108 7.90 7.05 -17.00
N GLY A 109 7.95 8.21 -16.33
CA GLY A 109 7.24 9.44 -16.74
C GLY A 109 5.86 9.61 -16.10
N SER A 110 5.37 8.64 -15.33
CA SER A 110 4.15 8.81 -14.52
C SER A 110 4.39 9.75 -13.34
N ILE A 111 3.30 10.26 -12.76
CA ILE A 111 3.38 11.09 -11.55
C ILE A 111 3.96 10.29 -10.38
N SER A 112 3.57 9.03 -10.20
CA SER A 112 4.11 8.17 -9.15
C SER A 112 5.63 7.97 -9.31
N ALA A 113 6.11 7.75 -10.54
CA ALA A 113 7.54 7.64 -10.80
C ALA A 113 8.32 8.91 -10.46
N SER A 114 7.73 10.09 -10.69
CA SER A 114 8.37 11.40 -10.38
C SER A 114 8.55 11.64 -8.88
N ARG A 115 7.78 10.95 -8.03
CA ARG A 115 7.82 11.08 -6.57
C ARG A 115 8.85 10.13 -5.92
N LEU A 116 9.29 9.10 -6.63
CA LEU A 116 10.18 8.08 -6.07
C LEU A 116 11.50 8.64 -5.50
N PRO A 117 12.21 9.59 -6.13
CA PRO A 117 13.47 10.08 -5.56
C PRO A 117 13.31 10.65 -4.14
N LEU A 118 12.31 11.49 -3.92
CA LEU A 118 12.02 12.06 -2.60
C LEU A 118 11.52 11.00 -1.62
N LEU A 119 10.67 10.08 -2.07
CA LEU A 119 10.17 8.96 -1.24
C LEU A 119 11.32 8.08 -0.76
N MET A 120 12.26 7.73 -1.66
CA MET A 120 13.43 6.92 -1.32
C MET A 120 14.33 7.61 -0.30
N GLU A 121 14.60 8.92 -0.49
CA GLU A 121 15.38 9.73 0.44
C GLU A 121 14.73 9.75 1.84
N LYS A 122 13.42 10.05 1.89
CA LYS A 122 12.68 10.09 3.15
C LYS A 122 12.65 8.73 3.84
N ALA A 123 12.33 7.66 3.13
CA ALA A 123 12.37 6.31 3.70
C ALA A 123 13.74 5.98 4.30
N ALA A 124 14.83 6.28 3.60
CA ALA A 124 16.18 6.07 4.11
C ALA A 124 16.45 6.85 5.41
N SER A 125 16.04 8.12 5.48
CA SER A 125 16.28 8.97 6.65
C SER A 125 15.56 8.48 7.91
N TYR A 126 14.47 7.72 7.74
CA TYR A 126 13.72 7.10 8.85
C TYR A 126 14.05 5.62 9.07
N GLY A 127 15.03 5.06 8.34
CA GLY A 127 15.43 3.66 8.44
C GLY A 127 14.40 2.68 7.86
N LEU A 128 13.51 3.17 6.99
CA LEU A 128 12.49 2.38 6.30
C LEU A 128 12.99 1.89 4.94
N LYS A 129 12.28 0.91 4.38
CA LYS A 129 12.59 0.32 3.08
C LYS A 129 11.48 0.62 2.06
N VAL A 130 11.83 0.51 0.78
CA VAL A 130 10.92 0.66 -0.35
C VAL A 130 11.11 -0.51 -1.30
N ALA A 131 10.02 -1.17 -1.67
CA ALA A 131 9.89 -2.06 -2.80
C ALA A 131 8.98 -1.40 -3.85
N PHE A 132 8.91 -1.94 -5.07
CA PHE A 132 8.13 -1.32 -6.15
C PHE A 132 6.97 -2.24 -6.54
N LEU A 133 5.76 -1.67 -6.70
CA LEU A 133 4.59 -2.33 -7.25
C LEU A 133 4.40 -1.89 -8.71
N PHE A 134 4.62 -2.80 -9.63
CA PHE A 134 4.35 -2.58 -11.05
C PHE A 134 2.86 -2.74 -11.33
N GLU A 135 2.22 -1.64 -11.66
CA GLU A 135 0.81 -1.56 -12.00
C GLU A 135 0.53 -2.02 -13.47
N PRO A 136 -0.72 -2.29 -13.86
CA PRO A 136 -1.07 -2.67 -15.23
C PRO A 136 -1.17 -1.43 -16.14
N TYR A 137 -0.10 -0.63 -16.21
CA TYR A 137 -0.08 0.57 -17.05
C TYR A 137 0.00 0.26 -18.55
N GLY A 138 -0.46 1.22 -19.35
CA GLY A 138 -0.42 1.10 -20.80
C GLY A 138 1.01 0.84 -21.32
N ARG A 139 1.12 -0.09 -22.28
CA ARG A 139 2.40 -0.54 -22.84
C ARG A 139 3.32 -1.24 -21.82
N ARG A 140 2.78 -1.82 -20.73
CA ARG A 140 3.56 -2.61 -19.77
C ARG A 140 4.34 -3.72 -20.49
N ARG A 141 3.73 -4.38 -21.47
CA ARG A 141 4.36 -5.43 -22.27
C ARG A 141 5.70 -5.00 -22.91
N GLU A 142 5.73 -3.81 -23.54
CA GLU A 142 6.94 -3.33 -24.23
C GLU A 142 7.95 -2.71 -23.26
N ARG A 143 7.52 -2.27 -22.11
CA ARG A 143 8.32 -1.43 -21.20
C ARG A 143 8.74 -2.11 -19.91
N PHE A 144 8.13 -3.24 -19.55
CA PHE A 144 8.34 -3.89 -18.24
C PHE A 144 9.83 -4.13 -17.96
N VAL A 145 10.55 -4.77 -18.88
CA VAL A 145 11.98 -5.05 -18.70
C VAL A 145 12.78 -3.77 -18.53
N SER A 146 12.58 -2.79 -19.41
CA SER A 146 13.30 -1.52 -19.35
C SER A 146 12.98 -0.70 -18.11
N ASP A 147 11.74 -0.72 -17.66
CA ASP A 147 11.30 0.02 -16.47
C ASP A 147 11.83 -0.66 -15.18
N VAL A 148 11.83 -2.00 -15.10
CA VAL A 148 12.47 -2.73 -13.98
C VAL A 148 13.97 -2.45 -13.97
N ALA A 149 14.65 -2.56 -15.14
CA ALA A 149 16.07 -2.28 -15.24
C ALA A 149 16.40 -0.83 -14.83
N TYR A 150 15.58 0.13 -15.23
CA TYR A 150 15.73 1.53 -14.83
C TYR A 150 15.67 1.69 -13.30
N LEU A 151 14.65 1.16 -12.64
CA LEU A 151 14.49 1.28 -11.19
C LEU A 151 15.63 0.59 -10.44
N LEU A 152 15.95 -0.65 -10.79
CA LEU A 152 16.98 -1.42 -10.10
C LEU A 152 18.39 -0.85 -10.34
N THR A 153 18.67 -0.28 -11.52
CA THR A 153 19.93 0.43 -11.77
C THR A 153 20.01 1.75 -11.02
N THR A 154 18.91 2.51 -11.01
CA THR A 154 18.85 3.83 -10.33
C THR A 154 19.01 3.71 -8.83
N TYR A 155 18.38 2.71 -8.21
CA TYR A 155 18.32 2.56 -6.76
C TYR A 155 19.16 1.39 -6.22
N ARG A 156 20.03 0.78 -7.06
CA ARG A 156 20.83 -0.38 -6.68
C ARG A 156 21.49 -0.27 -5.32
N ASP A 157 22.17 0.85 -5.09
CA ASP A 157 22.96 1.07 -3.87
C ASP A 157 22.22 1.95 -2.85
N HIS A 158 20.95 2.25 -3.11
CA HIS A 158 20.18 3.11 -2.23
C HIS A 158 19.81 2.38 -0.93
N PRO A 159 20.08 2.98 0.26
CA PRO A 159 19.86 2.32 1.56
C PRO A 159 18.39 1.98 1.84
N ALA A 160 17.44 2.67 1.21
CA ALA A 160 16.03 2.38 1.32
C ALA A 160 15.56 1.23 0.41
N LEU A 161 16.32 0.75 -0.58
CA LEU A 161 15.85 -0.36 -1.39
C LEU A 161 15.69 -1.61 -0.55
N PHE A 162 14.45 -2.15 -0.50
CA PHE A 162 14.20 -3.40 0.21
C PHE A 162 14.94 -4.56 -0.44
N ARG A 163 15.60 -5.36 0.38
CA ARG A 163 16.25 -6.60 -0.02
C ARG A 163 15.99 -7.67 1.02
N ASP A 164 15.78 -8.89 0.56
CA ASP A 164 15.68 -10.04 1.44
C ASP A 164 17.04 -10.38 2.09
N ASN A 165 17.05 -11.41 2.93
CA ASN A 165 18.25 -11.91 3.60
C ASN A 165 19.33 -12.48 2.64
N ARG A 166 18.99 -12.71 1.37
CA ARG A 166 19.91 -13.12 0.28
C ARG A 166 20.39 -11.93 -0.55
N GLY A 167 19.99 -10.70 -0.18
CA GLY A 167 20.34 -9.47 -0.87
C GLY A 167 19.52 -9.18 -2.13
N LYS A 168 18.46 -9.97 -2.42
CA LYS A 168 17.61 -9.76 -3.61
C LYS A 168 16.57 -8.66 -3.35
N PRO A 169 16.44 -7.66 -4.24
CA PRO A 169 15.35 -6.70 -4.20
C PRO A 169 14.03 -7.37 -4.59
N TYR A 170 12.90 -6.81 -4.11
CA TYR A 170 11.56 -7.30 -4.48
C TYR A 170 10.89 -6.37 -5.47
N ILE A 171 10.29 -6.98 -6.49
CA ILE A 171 9.41 -6.36 -7.48
C ILE A 171 8.05 -7.04 -7.39
N TYR A 172 7.05 -6.27 -6.95
CA TYR A 172 5.65 -6.69 -6.93
C TYR A 172 5.02 -6.40 -8.29
N ILE A 173 4.21 -7.31 -8.80
CA ILE A 173 3.50 -7.17 -10.08
C ILE A 173 2.00 -7.30 -9.81
N PHE A 174 1.27 -6.18 -9.85
CA PHE A 174 -0.18 -6.17 -9.73
C PHE A 174 -0.82 -6.65 -11.03
N ALA A 175 -1.89 -7.46 -10.90
CA ALA A 175 -2.65 -8.01 -12.03
C ALA A 175 -1.73 -8.50 -13.18
N PRO A 176 -0.89 -9.53 -12.96
CA PRO A 176 -0.06 -10.08 -14.01
C PRO A 176 -0.89 -10.71 -15.14
N VAL A 177 -2.06 -11.25 -14.79
CA VAL A 177 -3.06 -11.76 -15.73
C VAL A 177 -4.19 -10.76 -15.85
N VAL A 178 -4.30 -10.11 -17.01
CA VAL A 178 -5.38 -9.20 -17.41
C VAL A 178 -6.04 -9.73 -18.68
N PRO A 179 -7.26 -9.30 -19.05
CA PRO A 179 -7.87 -9.71 -20.31
C PRO A 179 -6.98 -9.43 -21.52
N GLU A 180 -6.98 -10.33 -22.51
CA GLU A 180 -6.10 -10.22 -23.69
C GLU A 180 -6.32 -8.95 -24.53
N TRP A 181 -7.49 -8.33 -24.41
CA TRP A 181 -7.80 -7.04 -25.08
C TRP A 181 -7.28 -5.83 -24.29
N ASP A 182 -6.75 -6.01 -23.07
CA ASP A 182 -6.16 -4.92 -22.29
C ASP A 182 -4.78 -4.54 -22.84
N ILE A 183 -4.51 -3.24 -22.92
CA ILE A 183 -3.22 -2.71 -23.38
C ILE A 183 -2.03 -3.08 -22.47
N ALA A 184 -2.32 -3.51 -21.25
CA ALA A 184 -1.32 -4.00 -20.29
C ALA A 184 -1.09 -5.51 -20.37
N TYR A 185 -1.83 -6.24 -21.23
CA TYR A 185 -1.74 -7.70 -21.34
C TYR A 185 -0.35 -8.18 -21.70
N MET A 186 0.10 -9.20 -20.98
CA MET A 186 1.31 -9.97 -21.28
C MET A 186 0.95 -11.46 -21.29
N SER A 187 1.29 -12.16 -22.37
CA SER A 187 1.13 -13.60 -22.44
C SER A 187 2.12 -14.33 -21.53
N LEU A 188 1.89 -15.61 -21.24
CA LEU A 188 2.86 -16.45 -20.52
C LEU A 188 4.25 -16.41 -21.20
N SER A 189 4.29 -16.45 -22.54
CA SER A 189 5.55 -16.36 -23.30
C SER A 189 6.24 -15.00 -23.11
N ASP A 190 5.48 -13.90 -23.02
CA ASP A 190 6.04 -12.57 -22.77
C ASP A 190 6.64 -12.50 -21.36
N TRP A 191 5.92 -13.03 -20.36
CA TRP A 191 6.40 -13.12 -18.98
C TRP A 191 7.68 -13.95 -18.87
N HIS A 192 7.71 -15.17 -19.45
CA HIS A 192 8.89 -16.01 -19.42
C HIS A 192 10.11 -15.33 -20.03
N LYS A 193 9.96 -14.64 -21.18
CA LYS A 193 11.05 -13.90 -21.83
C LYS A 193 11.53 -12.75 -20.96
N ALA A 194 10.61 -11.95 -20.43
CA ALA A 194 10.93 -10.80 -19.59
C ALA A 194 11.67 -11.21 -18.30
N LEU A 195 11.18 -12.24 -17.62
CA LEU A 195 11.81 -12.75 -16.40
C LEU A 195 13.18 -13.38 -16.67
N ALA A 196 13.31 -14.12 -17.77
CA ALA A 196 14.61 -14.70 -18.17
C ALA A 196 15.64 -13.61 -18.47
N GLU A 197 15.25 -12.56 -19.22
CA GLU A 197 16.11 -11.42 -19.51
C GLU A 197 16.56 -10.71 -18.22
N LEU A 198 15.61 -10.36 -17.33
CA LEU A 198 15.91 -9.67 -16.07
C LEU A 198 16.80 -10.51 -15.14
N ARG A 199 16.58 -11.82 -15.06
CA ARG A 199 17.37 -12.73 -14.23
C ARG A 199 18.77 -13.01 -14.77
N SER A 200 18.99 -12.82 -16.07
CA SER A 200 20.31 -13.01 -16.70
C SER A 200 21.35 -11.97 -16.31
N ASN A 201 20.91 -10.83 -15.75
CA ASN A 201 21.79 -9.73 -15.37
C ASN A 201 21.72 -9.52 -13.83
N GLU A 202 22.87 -9.57 -13.17
CA GLU A 202 22.99 -9.43 -11.71
C GLU A 202 22.33 -8.14 -11.16
N THR A 203 22.41 -7.03 -11.91
CA THR A 203 21.81 -5.75 -11.51
C THR A 203 20.28 -5.80 -11.49
N THR A 204 19.66 -6.56 -12.39
CA THR A 204 18.21 -6.63 -12.55
C THR A 204 17.59 -7.91 -11.98
N ASN A 205 18.43 -8.83 -11.48
CA ASN A 205 17.97 -10.06 -10.84
C ASN A 205 17.32 -9.75 -9.49
N ALA A 206 15.99 -9.81 -9.48
CA ALA A 206 15.14 -9.54 -8.34
C ALA A 206 14.27 -10.77 -8.00
N SER A 207 13.64 -10.76 -6.84
CA SER A 207 12.50 -11.64 -6.54
C SER A 207 11.22 -10.97 -7.09
N PHE A 208 10.60 -11.63 -8.07
CA PHE A 208 9.38 -11.16 -8.72
C PHE A 208 8.16 -11.79 -8.05
N ILE A 209 7.30 -10.95 -7.45
CA ILE A 209 6.16 -11.40 -6.64
C ILE A 209 4.87 -11.05 -7.38
N GLY A 210 4.10 -12.06 -7.76
CA GLY A 210 2.87 -11.90 -8.54
C GLY A 210 1.62 -11.69 -7.67
N GLY A 211 0.79 -10.71 -8.03
CA GLY A 211 -0.55 -10.53 -7.45
C GLY A 211 -1.52 -11.54 -8.04
N ALA A 212 -1.96 -12.51 -7.25
CA ALA A 212 -2.86 -13.57 -7.71
C ALA A 212 -3.75 -14.08 -6.58
N LEU A 213 -4.84 -14.76 -6.98
CA LEU A 213 -5.78 -15.47 -6.10
C LEU A 213 -5.81 -16.97 -6.43
N ASP A 214 -4.74 -17.48 -7.04
CA ASP A 214 -4.49 -18.90 -7.32
C ASP A 214 -2.97 -19.11 -7.41
N PRO A 215 -2.36 -19.99 -6.58
CA PRO A 215 -0.94 -20.31 -6.61
C PRO A 215 -0.43 -20.78 -7.98
N LYS A 216 -1.26 -21.43 -8.77
CA LYS A 216 -0.89 -21.95 -10.10
C LYS A 216 -0.51 -20.84 -11.08
N ILE A 217 -1.16 -19.68 -10.97
CA ILE A 217 -0.89 -18.51 -11.84
C ILE A 217 0.56 -18.06 -11.67
N VAL A 218 1.05 -17.94 -10.43
CA VAL A 218 2.42 -17.49 -10.17
C VAL A 218 3.46 -18.53 -10.55
N GLU A 219 3.13 -19.81 -10.38
CA GLU A 219 3.97 -20.93 -10.84
C GLU A 219 4.09 -20.96 -12.36
N GLU A 220 2.96 -20.90 -13.08
CA GLU A 220 2.93 -20.93 -14.56
C GLU A 220 3.69 -19.75 -15.17
N ILE A 221 3.59 -18.56 -14.58
CA ILE A 221 4.34 -17.37 -15.03
C ILE A 221 5.83 -17.48 -14.66
N GLY A 222 6.18 -18.24 -13.62
CA GLY A 222 7.53 -18.38 -13.12
C GLY A 222 7.94 -17.26 -12.16
N PHE A 223 7.02 -16.72 -11.36
CA PHE A 223 7.31 -15.79 -10.29
C PHE A 223 7.97 -16.49 -9.09
N ASP A 224 8.61 -15.69 -8.21
CA ASP A 224 9.30 -16.19 -7.02
C ASP A 224 8.36 -16.24 -5.79
N GLY A 225 7.13 -15.75 -5.92
CA GLY A 225 6.13 -15.77 -4.85
C GLY A 225 4.80 -15.11 -5.23
N MET A 226 3.85 -15.17 -4.31
CA MET A 226 2.49 -14.68 -4.46
C MET A 226 2.11 -13.68 -3.36
N PHE A 227 1.42 -12.60 -3.74
CA PHE A 227 0.66 -11.76 -2.82
C PHE A 227 -0.80 -11.66 -3.27
N THR A 228 -1.74 -11.40 -2.36
CA THR A 228 -3.16 -11.47 -2.70
C THR A 228 -3.78 -10.14 -3.13
N TYR A 229 -3.40 -9.02 -2.53
CA TYR A 229 -4.03 -7.70 -2.73
C TYR A 229 -5.57 -7.74 -2.83
N ASP A 230 -6.24 -8.60 -2.13
CA ASP A 230 -7.71 -8.71 -2.18
C ASP A 230 -8.37 -8.05 -0.96
N PRO A 231 -8.67 -6.73 -0.99
CA PRO A 231 -9.29 -6.05 0.15
C PRO A 231 -10.75 -6.46 0.36
N ILE A 232 -11.37 -7.07 -0.64
CA ILE A 232 -12.76 -7.49 -0.61
C ILE A 232 -12.88 -8.85 0.09
N ASP A 233 -11.82 -9.66 0.03
CA ASP A 233 -11.82 -11.07 0.45
C ASP A 233 -12.92 -11.84 -0.29
N ARG A 234 -12.84 -11.76 -1.62
CA ARG A 234 -13.85 -12.28 -2.53
C ARG A 234 -14.03 -13.79 -2.30
N TRP A 235 -15.26 -14.22 -2.13
CA TRP A 235 -15.63 -15.61 -1.84
C TRP A 235 -14.97 -16.19 -0.57
N ASN A 236 -14.53 -15.35 0.38
CA ASN A 236 -13.79 -15.74 1.58
C ASN A 236 -12.50 -16.52 1.25
N LEU A 237 -11.78 -16.12 0.22
CA LEU A 237 -10.54 -16.78 -0.21
C LEU A 237 -9.48 -16.80 0.88
N SER A 238 -9.55 -15.88 1.86
CA SER A 238 -8.68 -15.90 3.03
C SER A 238 -8.80 -17.18 3.88
N ASP A 239 -9.87 -17.96 3.74
CA ASP A 239 -10.01 -19.27 4.39
C ASP A 239 -9.07 -20.34 3.77
N GLN A 240 -8.57 -20.10 2.55
CA GLN A 240 -7.66 -21.00 1.84
C GLN A 240 -6.18 -20.64 2.03
N TRP A 241 -5.87 -19.58 2.76
CA TRP A 241 -4.49 -19.08 2.89
C TRP A 241 -3.52 -20.11 3.47
N GLY A 242 -3.99 -21.00 4.36
CA GLY A 242 -3.17 -22.08 4.87
C GLY A 242 -2.77 -23.08 3.78
N ASP A 243 -3.73 -23.51 2.96
CA ASP A 243 -3.50 -24.45 1.86
C ASP A 243 -2.61 -23.81 0.77
N TRP A 244 -2.83 -22.54 0.43
CA TRP A 244 -1.98 -21.81 -0.52
C TRP A 244 -0.54 -21.64 -0.05
N SER A 245 -0.36 -21.36 1.25
CA SER A 245 0.97 -21.28 1.86
C SER A 245 1.72 -22.59 1.73
N GLU A 246 1.06 -23.71 2.10
CA GLU A 246 1.66 -25.05 1.98
C GLU A 246 2.03 -25.37 0.53
N GLU A 247 1.10 -25.12 -0.41
CA GLU A 247 1.33 -25.35 -1.85
C GLU A 247 2.50 -24.55 -2.40
N LEU A 248 2.61 -23.26 -2.05
CA LEU A 248 3.71 -22.40 -2.48
C LEU A 248 5.04 -22.83 -1.86
N HIS A 249 5.08 -23.09 -0.55
CA HIS A 249 6.29 -23.51 0.14
C HIS A 249 6.82 -24.86 -0.37
N GLN A 250 5.95 -25.83 -0.72
CA GLN A 250 6.36 -27.10 -1.34
C GLN A 250 7.09 -26.88 -2.68
N ARG A 251 6.82 -25.76 -3.37
CA ARG A 251 7.49 -25.36 -4.62
C ARG A 251 8.67 -24.39 -4.40
N GLY A 252 8.96 -24.02 -3.16
CA GLY A 252 10.01 -23.05 -2.83
C GLY A 252 9.64 -21.60 -3.19
N LEU A 253 8.34 -21.30 -3.30
CA LEU A 253 7.82 -19.97 -3.60
C LEU A 253 7.41 -19.25 -2.31
N LEU A 254 7.49 -17.91 -2.33
CA LEU A 254 7.13 -17.08 -1.19
C LEU A 254 5.61 -16.89 -1.09
N TRP A 255 5.11 -16.89 0.14
CA TRP A 255 3.72 -16.59 0.49
C TRP A 255 3.59 -15.24 1.22
N ILE A 256 2.82 -14.32 0.65
CA ILE A 256 2.64 -12.95 1.17
C ILE A 256 1.14 -12.59 1.19
N PRO A 257 0.39 -12.97 2.22
CA PRO A 257 -1.02 -12.56 2.35
C PRO A 257 -1.14 -11.05 2.52
N SER A 258 -2.15 -10.46 1.88
CA SER A 258 -2.47 -9.04 2.01
C SER A 258 -3.68 -8.86 2.91
N ILE A 259 -3.49 -8.22 4.06
CA ILE A 259 -4.56 -7.91 4.99
C ILE A 259 -5.16 -6.53 4.71
N ALA A 260 -6.48 -6.39 4.85
CA ALA A 260 -7.19 -5.14 4.58
C ALA A 260 -8.21 -4.80 5.66
N PRO A 261 -8.36 -3.52 6.03
CA PRO A 261 -9.34 -3.11 7.06
C PRO A 261 -10.78 -3.15 6.55
N GLY A 262 -10.98 -2.96 5.28
CA GLY A 262 -12.26 -2.90 4.57
C GLY A 262 -12.07 -2.34 3.18
N PHE A 263 -13.16 -2.13 2.45
CA PHE A 263 -13.18 -1.55 1.11
C PHE A 263 -14.40 -0.67 0.94
N ASN A 264 -14.26 0.48 0.32
CA ASN A 264 -15.40 1.33 -0.04
C ASN A 264 -15.02 2.28 -1.18
N ASN A 265 -15.47 2.01 -2.38
CA ASN A 265 -15.24 2.84 -3.57
C ASN A 265 -16.46 3.67 -3.97
N SER A 266 -17.46 3.82 -3.09
CA SER A 266 -18.72 4.46 -3.47
C SER A 266 -18.54 5.88 -4.02
N ARG A 267 -17.68 6.70 -3.42
CA ARG A 267 -17.42 8.06 -3.94
C ARG A 267 -16.63 8.08 -5.24
N ASP A 268 -15.76 7.12 -5.47
CA ASP A 268 -15.03 7.04 -6.74
C ASP A 268 -15.96 6.72 -7.92
N VAL A 269 -17.02 5.92 -7.68
CA VAL A 269 -17.93 5.50 -8.74
C VAL A 269 -19.25 6.28 -8.78
N GLU A 270 -19.63 7.03 -7.73
CA GLU A 270 -20.90 7.71 -7.57
C GLU A 270 -21.22 8.63 -8.76
N LEU A 271 -20.30 9.51 -9.14
CA LEU A 271 -20.54 10.53 -10.16
C LEU A 271 -20.51 9.99 -11.60
N ILE A 272 -20.06 8.76 -11.80
CA ILE A 272 -20.04 8.10 -13.12
C ILE A 272 -21.12 7.02 -13.25
N GLY A 273 -21.95 6.84 -12.21
CA GLY A 273 -23.03 5.84 -12.20
C GLY A 273 -22.51 4.40 -12.13
N GLY A 274 -21.33 4.18 -11.58
CA GLY A 274 -20.75 2.85 -11.35
C GLY A 274 -21.39 2.13 -10.16
N GLU A 275 -21.24 0.81 -10.12
CA GLU A 275 -21.69 0.01 -8.98
C GLU A 275 -20.70 0.11 -7.82
N ALA A 276 -21.18 0.56 -6.67
CA ALA A 276 -20.38 0.67 -5.47
C ALA A 276 -20.21 -0.69 -4.78
N VAL A 277 -18.98 -0.97 -4.36
CA VAL A 277 -18.67 -2.11 -3.48
C VAL A 277 -18.29 -1.57 -2.10
N VAL A 278 -18.94 -2.10 -1.06
CA VAL A 278 -18.68 -1.71 0.32
C VAL A 278 -18.46 -2.95 1.18
N ILE A 279 -17.27 -3.04 1.76
CA ILE A 279 -16.90 -4.05 2.75
C ILE A 279 -16.56 -3.31 4.05
N GLU A 280 -17.42 -3.48 5.03
CA GLU A 280 -17.33 -2.74 6.28
C GLU A 280 -16.09 -3.11 7.10
N ARG A 281 -15.49 -2.12 7.71
CA ARG A 281 -14.34 -2.26 8.63
C ARG A 281 -14.70 -2.91 9.97
N ARG A 282 -15.99 -2.92 10.35
CA ARG A 282 -16.55 -3.49 11.60
C ARG A 282 -15.77 -3.08 12.83
N GLY A 283 -15.47 -1.77 12.97
CA GLY A 283 -14.69 -1.26 14.09
C GLY A 283 -13.31 -1.93 14.26
N GLY A 284 -12.68 -2.33 13.18
CA GLY A 284 -11.37 -2.99 13.17
C GLY A 284 -11.40 -4.51 13.31
N ALA A 285 -12.56 -5.11 13.65
CA ALA A 285 -12.67 -6.58 13.84
C ALA A 285 -12.30 -7.35 12.57
N ARG A 286 -12.69 -6.85 11.38
CA ARG A 286 -12.28 -7.45 10.10
C ARG A 286 -10.76 -7.46 9.94
N TYR A 287 -10.11 -6.32 10.22
CA TYR A 287 -8.66 -6.18 10.05
C TYR A 287 -7.87 -7.12 10.95
N LEU A 288 -8.30 -7.25 12.21
CA LEU A 288 -7.73 -8.20 13.16
C LEU A 288 -7.94 -9.65 12.72
N LEU A 289 -9.14 -9.99 12.24
CA LEU A 289 -9.44 -11.34 11.73
C LEU A 289 -8.55 -11.70 10.53
N MET A 290 -8.37 -10.78 9.56
CA MET A 290 -7.46 -11.01 8.44
C MET A 290 -6.01 -11.14 8.91
N GLY A 291 -5.59 -10.34 9.90
CA GLY A 291 -4.29 -10.48 10.54
C GLY A 291 -4.09 -11.87 11.18
N ASP A 292 -5.11 -12.38 11.88
CA ASP A 292 -5.07 -13.71 12.49
C ASP A 292 -4.96 -14.84 11.45
N LYS A 293 -5.72 -14.74 10.36
CA LYS A 293 -5.65 -15.71 9.24
C LYS A 293 -4.28 -15.65 8.55
N ALA A 294 -3.75 -14.45 8.31
CA ALA A 294 -2.42 -14.27 7.74
C ALA A 294 -1.34 -14.93 8.61
N ILE A 295 -1.35 -14.68 9.91
CA ILE A 295 -0.39 -15.29 10.85
C ILE A 295 -0.53 -16.81 10.88
N ALA A 296 -1.75 -17.33 10.92
CA ALA A 296 -2.02 -18.76 10.94
C ALA A 296 -1.56 -19.49 9.66
N SER A 297 -1.47 -18.78 8.54
CA SER A 297 -0.99 -19.32 7.26
C SER A 297 0.54 -19.40 7.14
N SER A 298 1.30 -19.10 8.20
CA SER A 298 2.78 -19.15 8.19
C SER A 298 3.41 -18.34 7.04
N PRO A 299 3.17 -17.02 6.95
CA PRO A 299 3.61 -16.21 5.84
C PRO A 299 5.10 -15.90 5.91
N ASP A 300 5.78 -15.75 4.76
CA ASP A 300 7.14 -15.22 4.68
C ASP A 300 7.19 -13.72 4.99
N LEU A 301 6.16 -12.98 4.53
CA LEU A 301 5.93 -11.58 4.81
C LEU A 301 4.42 -11.35 4.95
N ILE A 302 4.06 -10.24 5.61
CA ILE A 302 2.67 -9.75 5.62
C ILE A 302 2.62 -8.45 4.85
N SER A 303 1.67 -8.34 3.92
CA SER A 303 1.39 -7.07 3.23
C SER A 303 0.05 -6.47 3.67
N ILE A 304 -0.07 -5.16 3.55
CA ILE A 304 -1.24 -4.39 3.98
C ILE A 304 -1.81 -3.65 2.78
N THR A 305 -3.05 -3.94 2.43
CA THR A 305 -3.84 -3.21 1.44
C THR A 305 -4.80 -2.28 2.20
N SER A 306 -4.49 -0.99 2.30
CA SER A 306 -3.30 -0.24 1.87
C SER A 306 -2.86 0.73 2.96
N PHE A 307 -1.72 1.42 2.77
CA PHE A 307 -1.43 2.56 3.63
C PHE A 307 -2.35 3.74 3.28
N ASN A 308 -2.44 4.13 1.99
CA ASN A 308 -3.12 5.36 1.57
C ASN A 308 -3.92 5.27 0.25
N GLU A 309 -4.52 4.11 -0.09
CA GLU A 309 -5.46 4.05 -1.21
C GLU A 309 -6.84 4.53 -0.77
N PHE A 310 -7.06 5.85 -0.91
CA PHE A 310 -8.28 6.50 -0.44
C PHE A 310 -9.49 6.27 -1.35
N HIS A 311 -9.30 6.06 -2.67
CA HIS A 311 -10.41 5.80 -3.60
C HIS A 311 -11.09 4.45 -3.34
N GLU A 312 -10.29 3.48 -2.90
CA GLU A 312 -10.79 2.17 -2.49
C GLU A 312 -11.25 2.13 -1.02
N GLY A 313 -10.97 3.17 -0.25
CA GLY A 313 -11.28 3.18 1.18
C GLY A 313 -10.57 2.07 1.96
N THR A 314 -9.41 1.59 1.48
CA THR A 314 -8.59 0.54 2.11
C THR A 314 -7.52 1.09 3.06
N GLN A 315 -7.37 2.40 3.11
CA GLN A 315 -6.28 3.07 3.83
C GLN A 315 -6.27 2.74 5.34
N ILE A 316 -5.07 2.62 5.91
CA ILE A 316 -4.82 2.65 7.36
C ILE A 316 -4.26 4.00 7.80
N GLU A 317 -3.95 4.89 6.87
CA GLU A 317 -3.56 6.27 7.12
C GLU A 317 -4.59 6.96 8.02
N PRO A 318 -4.16 7.81 8.97
CA PRO A 318 -5.07 8.56 9.83
C PRO A 318 -6.02 9.47 9.06
N VAL A 319 -7.28 9.48 9.50
CA VAL A 319 -8.36 10.28 8.89
C VAL A 319 -8.91 11.30 9.88
N MET A 320 -9.50 12.37 9.38
CA MET A 320 -10.19 13.34 10.21
C MET A 320 -11.40 12.71 10.90
N THR A 321 -11.60 13.04 12.16
CA THR A 321 -12.85 12.73 12.89
C THR A 321 -13.76 13.93 12.82
N PHE A 322 -15.00 13.71 12.38
CA PHE A 322 -16.02 14.73 12.28
C PHE A 322 -16.97 14.63 13.45
N LEU A 323 -17.03 15.69 14.27
CA LEU A 323 -17.96 15.77 15.43
C LEU A 323 -19.39 16.17 15.04
N GLU A 324 -19.58 16.58 13.78
CA GLU A 324 -20.87 17.00 13.20
C GLU A 324 -21.18 16.18 11.94
N TYR A 325 -22.40 16.28 11.44
CA TYR A 325 -22.83 15.59 10.24
C TYR A 325 -21.89 15.87 9.06
N SER A 326 -21.16 14.85 8.65
CA SER A 326 -20.28 14.87 7.49
C SER A 326 -20.71 13.79 6.52
N THR A 327 -20.45 14.01 5.24
CA THR A 327 -20.61 12.97 4.20
C THR A 327 -19.42 12.01 4.17
N TYR A 328 -18.32 12.32 4.90
CA TYR A 328 -17.16 11.47 5.02
C TYR A 328 -17.31 10.48 6.16
N ALA A 329 -16.84 9.26 5.93
CA ALA A 329 -16.64 8.27 6.96
C ALA A 329 -15.39 8.60 7.79
N ASP A 330 -15.36 8.14 9.03
CA ASP A 330 -14.21 8.25 9.92
C ASP A 330 -14.01 6.98 10.77
N TYR A 331 -13.10 7.04 11.72
CA TYR A 331 -12.82 5.92 12.63
C TYR A 331 -13.54 6.01 13.99
N PHE A 332 -14.45 6.99 14.15
CA PHE A 332 -15.21 7.13 15.40
C PHE A 332 -15.93 5.82 15.80
N PRO A 333 -15.96 5.43 17.08
CA PRO A 333 -15.56 6.18 18.29
C PRO A 333 -14.04 6.07 18.62
N TYR A 334 -13.23 5.53 17.73
CA TYR A 334 -11.79 5.37 17.93
C TYR A 334 -11.02 6.62 17.47
N SER A 335 -9.74 6.69 17.84
CA SER A 335 -8.88 7.79 17.42
C SER A 335 -8.57 7.75 15.92
N PRO A 336 -8.16 8.86 15.29
CA PRO A 336 -7.65 8.87 13.92
C PRO A 336 -6.54 7.85 13.64
N PHE A 337 -5.75 7.48 14.64
CA PHE A 337 -4.60 6.57 14.56
C PHE A 337 -4.95 5.11 14.81
N TYR A 338 -6.23 4.78 14.92
CA TYR A 338 -6.69 3.47 15.37
C TYR A 338 -6.15 2.32 14.53
N TYR A 339 -6.17 2.44 13.19
CA TYR A 339 -5.67 1.37 12.32
C TYR A 339 -4.16 1.23 12.35
N LEU A 340 -3.39 2.28 12.59
CA LEU A 340 -1.96 2.18 12.87
C LEU A 340 -1.68 1.40 14.17
N TYR A 341 -2.50 1.64 15.21
CA TYR A 341 -2.41 0.89 16.45
C TYR A 341 -2.76 -0.60 16.26
N LEU A 342 -3.84 -0.91 15.54
CA LEU A 342 -4.19 -2.30 15.22
C LEU A 342 -3.09 -3.00 14.40
N THR A 343 -2.49 -2.31 13.45
CA THR A 343 -1.33 -2.82 12.69
C THR A 343 -0.19 -3.20 13.63
N ARG A 344 0.17 -2.32 14.56
CA ARG A 344 1.20 -2.61 15.56
C ARG A 344 0.88 -3.85 16.39
N LEU A 345 -0.37 -4.10 16.75
CA LEU A 345 -0.79 -5.32 17.46
C LEU A 345 -0.61 -6.56 16.59
N ILE A 346 -1.00 -6.50 15.31
CA ILE A 346 -0.83 -7.61 14.36
C ILE A 346 0.66 -7.94 14.19
N VAL A 347 1.51 -6.93 14.00
CA VAL A 347 2.97 -7.12 13.86
C VAL A 347 3.56 -7.83 15.07
N ARG A 348 3.23 -7.37 16.28
CA ARG A 348 3.70 -8.03 17.52
C ARG A 348 3.25 -9.48 17.61
N LYS A 349 1.99 -9.75 17.33
CA LYS A 349 1.43 -11.11 17.36
C LYS A 349 2.13 -12.02 16.36
N TRP A 350 2.44 -11.52 15.17
CA TRP A 350 3.18 -12.28 14.17
C TRP A 350 4.61 -12.59 14.62
N GLU A 351 5.34 -11.61 15.15
CA GLU A 351 6.70 -11.83 15.69
C GLU A 351 6.73 -12.85 16.83
N GLU A 352 5.77 -12.77 17.75
CA GLU A 352 5.62 -13.74 18.85
C GLU A 352 5.33 -15.16 18.33
N ALA A 353 4.53 -15.29 17.28
CA ALA A 353 4.23 -16.58 16.64
C ALA A 353 5.49 -17.15 15.95
N SER A 354 6.24 -16.32 15.22
CA SER A 354 7.46 -16.71 14.52
C SER A 354 8.57 -17.18 15.48
N LEU A 355 8.71 -16.54 16.64
CA LEU A 355 9.66 -16.97 17.67
C LEU A 355 9.34 -18.35 18.26
N LYS A 356 8.05 -18.68 18.42
CA LYS A 356 7.61 -19.99 18.94
C LYS A 356 7.86 -21.15 17.97
N ILE A 357 7.89 -20.88 16.67
CA ILE A 357 8.16 -21.90 15.64
C ILE A 357 9.68 -22.17 15.56
N ALA A 358 10.52 -21.17 15.87
CA ALA A 358 11.97 -21.28 15.83
C ALA A 358 12.60 -21.90 17.10
N SER A 359 11.82 -22.02 18.19
CA SER A 359 12.23 -22.63 19.47
C SER A 359 11.83 -24.10 19.56
#